data_33d98fea87f3bd3be62ec06ce387ef26
#
_entry.id   33d98fea87f3bd3be62ec06ce387ef26
#
_cell.length_a   1.000
_cell.length_b   1.000
_cell.length_c   1.000
_cell.angle_alpha   90.00
_cell.angle_beta   90.00
_cell.angle_gamma   90.00
#
_symmetry.space_group_name_H-M   'P 1'
#
loop_
_entity.id
_entity.type
_entity.pdbx_description
1 polymer ?
#
loop_
_entity_poly.entity_id
_entity_poly.type
_entity_poly.pdbx_seq_one_letter_code
_entity_poly.pdbx_strand_id
1 'polypeptide(L)'
;MSETNSQNVKDFTDAPLCLSGRGVTKAFGIGEKKKLAVDHVDFDFHEGEFVSIVGESGSGKTTLSKMLLGLLNVTEGQILFRGKPRDISSGRKKREYWKGIQAIFQDPFSSYNVFHKIDSVLLDCINMRGGKHLPKEKKIEMMTEACSFVNLKFAELTNKYPFELSGGQMQRLMIARIFLLKPKILLADEPTSMIDACSRATILDMLLKLRDETGMTVIFITHDIGLAYYISDSVYIMEHGKFVEFGTQDKVMLEPEAPYTKRLISDVPKIHEPWDLSTVDLLQQEQ
;
A
#
# COMPACT_ATOMS: atom_id res chain seq x y z
N MET A 1 29.78 10.06 14.61
CA MET A 1 29.15 9.14 15.58
C MET A 1 27.67 9.38 15.48
N SER A 2 27.00 8.63 14.64
CA SER A 2 25.56 8.67 14.43
C SER A 2 24.98 7.48 15.18
N GLU A 3 24.16 7.77 16.17
CA GLU A 3 23.39 6.77 16.90
C GLU A 3 22.50 6.04 15.87
N THR A 4 22.82 4.78 15.65
CA THR A 4 21.98 3.85 14.93
C THR A 4 20.66 3.76 15.68
N ASN A 5 19.62 4.29 15.06
CA ASN A 5 18.24 4.18 15.50
C ASN A 5 17.82 2.71 15.32
N SER A 6 18.16 1.88 16.31
CA SER A 6 17.62 0.52 16.41
C SER A 6 16.13 0.68 16.74
N GLN A 7 15.32 0.86 15.70
CA GLN A 7 13.88 0.70 15.84
C GLN A 7 13.66 -0.72 16.39
N ASN A 8 12.99 -0.82 17.54
CA ASN A 8 12.56 -2.09 18.10
C ASN A 8 11.74 -2.82 17.02
N VAL A 9 12.34 -3.84 16.40
CA VAL A 9 11.62 -4.71 15.47
C VAL A 9 10.47 -5.32 16.26
N LYS A 10 9.26 -4.91 15.94
CA LYS A 10 8.06 -5.48 16.57
C LYS A 10 7.91 -6.91 16.06
N ASP A 11 7.90 -7.87 16.95
CA ASP A 11 7.56 -9.25 16.61
C ASP A 11 6.03 -9.39 16.52
N PHE A 12 5.53 -9.72 15.36
CA PHE A 12 4.10 -9.93 15.09
C PHE A 12 3.70 -11.39 15.06
N THR A 13 4.62 -12.33 15.35
CA THR A 13 4.36 -13.78 15.28
C THR A 13 3.17 -14.22 16.12
N ASP A 14 2.95 -13.57 17.27
CA ASP A 14 1.82 -13.84 18.17
C ASP A 14 0.58 -12.98 17.89
N ALA A 15 0.68 -12.00 16.97
CA ALA A 15 -0.46 -11.16 16.64
C ALA A 15 -1.47 -11.91 15.75
N PRO A 16 -2.79 -11.64 15.89
CA PRO A 16 -3.80 -12.29 15.05
C PRO A 16 -3.59 -12.00 13.56
N LEU A 17 -3.87 -13.01 12.72
CA LEU A 17 -3.87 -12.85 11.27
C LEU A 17 -5.02 -11.94 10.82
N CYS A 18 -4.70 -10.86 10.12
CA CYS A 18 -5.69 -9.96 9.53
C CYS A 18 -6.06 -10.36 8.09
N LEU A 19 -5.06 -10.78 7.31
CA LEU A 19 -5.25 -11.22 5.92
C LEU A 19 -4.23 -12.32 5.62
N SER A 20 -4.69 -13.44 5.06
CA SER A 20 -3.81 -14.53 4.66
C SER A 20 -4.23 -15.14 3.33
N GLY A 21 -3.28 -15.73 2.63
CA GLY A 21 -3.50 -16.41 1.35
C GLY A 21 -2.91 -17.80 1.36
N ARG A 22 -3.58 -18.73 0.66
CA ARG A 22 -3.12 -20.12 0.50
C ARG A 22 -3.26 -20.50 -0.97
N GLY A 23 -2.14 -20.77 -1.62
CA GLY A 23 -2.07 -21.15 -3.03
C GLY A 23 -2.70 -20.13 -3.96
N VAL A 24 -2.64 -18.84 -3.61
CA VAL A 24 -3.35 -17.77 -4.34
C VAL A 24 -2.78 -17.64 -5.74
N THR A 25 -3.63 -17.93 -6.74
CA THR A 25 -3.22 -17.95 -8.14
C THR A 25 -4.13 -17.08 -8.99
N LYS A 26 -3.52 -16.35 -9.94
CA LYS A 26 -4.24 -15.62 -10.98
C LYS A 26 -3.68 -15.90 -12.35
N ALA A 27 -4.52 -16.53 -13.19
CA ALA A 27 -4.25 -16.73 -14.60
C ALA A 27 -5.09 -15.79 -15.47
N PHE A 28 -4.49 -15.32 -16.55
CA PHE A 28 -5.17 -14.61 -17.65
C PHE A 28 -5.00 -15.42 -18.94
N GLY A 29 -5.93 -15.26 -19.86
CA GLY A 29 -5.96 -16.00 -21.14
C GLY A 29 -6.63 -17.37 -21.04
N ILE A 30 -6.73 -18.07 -22.18
CA ILE A 30 -7.38 -19.37 -22.32
C ILE A 30 -6.45 -20.31 -23.09
N GLY A 31 -6.43 -21.60 -22.73
CA GLY A 31 -5.63 -22.63 -23.38
C GLY A 31 -4.13 -22.36 -23.30
N GLU A 32 -3.41 -22.53 -24.41
CA GLU A 32 -1.96 -22.35 -24.50
C GLU A 32 -1.48 -20.91 -24.23
N LYS A 33 -2.38 -19.92 -24.33
CA LYS A 33 -2.10 -18.50 -24.01
C LYS A 33 -2.32 -18.16 -22.55
N LYS A 34 -2.52 -19.15 -21.67
CA LYS A 34 -2.67 -18.94 -20.23
C LYS A 34 -1.36 -18.42 -19.64
N LYS A 35 -1.39 -17.21 -19.07
CA LYS A 35 -0.25 -16.58 -18.37
C LYS A 35 -0.61 -16.44 -16.91
N LEU A 36 0.25 -16.96 -16.01
CA LEU A 36 0.13 -16.76 -14.58
C LEU A 36 0.69 -15.37 -14.22
N ALA A 37 -0.15 -14.51 -13.70
CA ALA A 37 0.26 -13.21 -13.20
C ALA A 37 0.57 -13.24 -11.69
N VAL A 38 -0.06 -14.19 -10.97
CA VAL A 38 0.26 -14.59 -9.60
C VAL A 38 0.20 -16.11 -9.57
N ASP A 39 1.23 -16.74 -9.03
CA ASP A 39 1.48 -18.17 -9.14
C ASP A 39 1.69 -18.81 -7.77
N HIS A 40 0.62 -19.38 -7.20
CA HIS A 40 0.58 -20.16 -5.95
C HIS A 40 1.25 -19.46 -4.76
N VAL A 41 0.94 -18.16 -4.55
CA VAL A 41 1.51 -17.42 -3.42
C VAL A 41 0.80 -17.72 -2.11
N ASP A 42 1.61 -17.92 -1.07
CA ASP A 42 1.18 -18.02 0.32
C ASP A 42 1.66 -16.77 1.08
N PHE A 43 0.84 -16.25 1.98
CA PHE A 43 1.21 -15.12 2.82
C PHE A 43 0.37 -15.09 4.10
N ASP A 44 0.96 -14.52 5.14
CA ASP A 44 0.34 -14.26 6.44
C ASP A 44 0.67 -12.82 6.86
N PHE A 45 -0.35 -11.95 6.94
CA PHE A 45 -0.24 -10.58 7.41
C PHE A 45 -0.97 -10.44 8.73
N HIS A 46 -0.32 -9.81 9.72
CA HIS A 46 -0.82 -9.73 11.09
C HIS A 46 -1.47 -8.38 11.39
N GLU A 47 -2.32 -8.33 12.43
CA GLU A 47 -2.97 -7.09 12.84
C GLU A 47 -1.91 -6.07 13.35
N GLY A 48 -1.97 -4.84 12.84
CA GLY A 48 -1.08 -3.74 13.20
C GLY A 48 0.29 -3.77 12.51
N GLU A 49 0.58 -4.78 11.69
CA GLU A 49 1.83 -4.93 10.95
C GLU A 49 1.92 -3.94 9.78
N PHE A 50 3.13 -3.47 9.49
CA PHE A 50 3.46 -2.76 8.26
C PHE A 50 4.22 -3.70 7.33
N VAL A 51 3.54 -4.23 6.33
CA VAL A 51 4.08 -5.22 5.38
C VAL A 51 4.40 -4.54 4.06
N SER A 52 5.60 -4.72 3.52
CA SER A 52 5.91 -4.32 2.14
C SER A 52 5.92 -5.48 1.18
N ILE A 53 5.37 -5.27 -0.02
CA ILE A 53 5.50 -6.18 -1.17
C ILE A 53 6.32 -5.46 -2.23
N VAL A 54 7.53 -5.97 -2.49
CA VAL A 54 8.53 -5.34 -3.35
C VAL A 54 8.80 -6.19 -4.59
N GLY A 55 9.09 -5.56 -5.71
CA GLY A 55 9.50 -6.21 -6.95
C GLY A 55 9.42 -5.28 -8.15
N GLU A 56 10.02 -5.66 -9.26
CA GLU A 56 10.02 -4.87 -10.51
C GLU A 56 8.62 -4.73 -11.13
N SER A 57 8.51 -3.82 -12.10
CA SER A 57 7.27 -3.69 -12.89
C SER A 57 6.96 -5.02 -13.59
N GLY A 58 5.69 -5.43 -13.54
CA GLY A 58 5.27 -6.71 -14.11
C GLY A 58 5.48 -7.96 -13.24
N SER A 59 6.04 -7.85 -12.03
CA SER A 59 6.22 -9.00 -11.11
C SER A 59 4.90 -9.59 -10.57
N GLY A 60 3.76 -8.90 -10.72
CA GLY A 60 2.44 -9.39 -10.29
C GLY A 60 1.81 -8.60 -9.13
N LYS A 61 2.52 -7.63 -8.53
CA LYS A 61 2.06 -6.85 -7.36
C LYS A 61 0.68 -6.21 -7.52
N THR A 62 0.45 -5.49 -8.62
CA THR A 62 -0.84 -4.84 -8.89
C THR A 62 -1.96 -5.87 -9.11
N THR A 63 -1.65 -7.05 -9.65
CA THR A 63 -2.62 -8.14 -9.78
C THR A 63 -2.98 -8.69 -8.40
N LEU A 64 -1.99 -8.93 -7.56
CA LEU A 64 -2.18 -9.36 -6.18
C LEU A 64 -2.98 -8.31 -5.40
N SER A 65 -2.60 -7.02 -5.48
CA SER A 65 -3.32 -5.88 -4.90
C SER A 65 -4.82 -5.92 -5.23
N LYS A 66 -5.16 -6.04 -6.51
CA LYS A 66 -6.56 -6.13 -6.96
C LYS A 66 -7.27 -7.37 -6.44
N MET A 67 -6.57 -8.49 -6.30
CA MET A 67 -7.15 -9.68 -5.68
C MET A 67 -7.38 -9.47 -4.18
N LEU A 68 -6.43 -8.90 -3.43
CA LEU A 68 -6.58 -8.59 -2.00
C LEU A 68 -7.77 -7.67 -1.76
N LEU A 69 -7.98 -6.66 -2.60
CA LEU A 69 -9.13 -5.75 -2.55
C LEU A 69 -10.46 -6.38 -2.99
N GLY A 70 -10.44 -7.59 -3.55
CA GLY A 70 -11.65 -8.20 -4.11
C GLY A 70 -12.17 -7.51 -5.37
N LEU A 71 -11.31 -6.78 -6.07
CA LEU A 71 -11.58 -6.20 -7.39
C LEU A 71 -11.36 -7.23 -8.50
N LEU A 72 -10.52 -8.24 -8.21
CA LEU A 72 -10.21 -9.34 -9.11
C LEU A 72 -10.39 -10.67 -8.35
N ASN A 73 -11.06 -11.64 -8.97
CA ASN A 73 -11.22 -12.98 -8.40
C ASN A 73 -9.93 -13.79 -8.56
N VAL A 74 -9.62 -14.61 -7.55
CA VAL A 74 -8.60 -15.65 -7.67
C VAL A 74 -9.03 -16.71 -8.69
N THR A 75 -8.07 -17.31 -9.39
CA THR A 75 -8.31 -18.45 -10.27
C THR A 75 -8.26 -19.75 -9.49
N GLU A 76 -7.30 -19.87 -8.57
CA GLU A 76 -7.10 -21.01 -7.68
C GLU A 76 -6.64 -20.51 -6.31
N GLY A 77 -6.78 -21.36 -5.29
CA GLY A 77 -6.44 -21.00 -3.91
C GLY A 77 -7.52 -20.15 -3.23
N GLN A 78 -7.19 -19.57 -2.10
CA GLN A 78 -8.12 -18.77 -1.31
C GLN A 78 -7.44 -17.62 -0.56
N ILE A 79 -8.21 -16.55 -0.32
CA ILE A 79 -7.83 -15.46 0.55
C ILE A 79 -8.74 -15.49 1.78
N LEU A 80 -8.13 -15.44 2.96
CA LEU A 80 -8.82 -15.41 4.24
C LEU A 80 -8.73 -14.00 4.83
N PHE A 81 -9.85 -13.48 5.31
CA PHE A 81 -9.93 -12.22 6.03
C PHE A 81 -10.28 -12.51 7.48
N ARG A 82 -9.36 -12.22 8.41
CA ARG A 82 -9.49 -12.52 9.83
C ARG A 82 -9.84 -13.98 10.10
N GLY A 83 -9.10 -14.89 9.46
CA GLY A 83 -9.26 -16.34 9.60
C GLY A 83 -10.46 -16.96 8.89
N LYS A 84 -11.30 -16.16 8.19
CA LYS A 84 -12.48 -16.67 7.46
C LYS A 84 -12.30 -16.47 5.96
N PRO A 85 -12.78 -17.40 5.12
CA PRO A 85 -12.77 -17.21 3.67
C PRO A 85 -13.41 -15.88 3.29
N ARG A 86 -12.69 -15.10 2.48
CA ARG A 86 -13.18 -13.80 2.01
C ARG A 86 -14.43 -13.99 1.18
N ASP A 87 -15.53 -13.39 1.61
CA ASP A 87 -16.82 -13.48 0.94
C ASP A 87 -17.15 -12.16 0.23
N ILE A 88 -17.03 -12.16 -1.09
CA ILE A 88 -17.37 -11.06 -2.00
C ILE A 88 -18.43 -11.47 -3.04
N SER A 89 -19.22 -12.51 -2.74
CA SER A 89 -20.19 -13.11 -3.66
C SER A 89 -21.38 -12.21 -4.02
N SER A 90 -21.64 -11.17 -3.22
CA SER A 90 -22.71 -10.20 -3.49
C SER A 90 -22.25 -8.77 -3.24
N GLY A 91 -22.93 -7.80 -3.85
CA GLY A 91 -22.63 -6.38 -3.65
C GLY A 91 -22.72 -5.95 -2.18
N ARG A 92 -23.59 -6.55 -1.35
CA ARG A 92 -23.69 -6.28 0.09
C ARG A 92 -22.46 -6.82 0.82
N LYS A 93 -22.06 -8.07 0.56
CA LYS A 93 -20.89 -8.70 1.19
C LYS A 93 -19.60 -8.01 0.77
N LYS A 94 -19.50 -7.60 -0.49
CA LYS A 94 -18.37 -6.83 -1.01
C LYS A 94 -18.25 -5.47 -0.30
N ARG A 95 -19.36 -4.75 -0.10
CA ARG A 95 -19.35 -3.49 0.66
C ARG A 95 -18.97 -3.70 2.13
N GLU A 96 -19.40 -4.81 2.75
CA GLU A 96 -18.99 -5.13 4.12
C GLU A 96 -17.49 -5.42 4.22
N TYR A 97 -16.95 -6.18 3.27
CA TYR A 97 -15.51 -6.42 3.16
C TYR A 97 -14.73 -5.10 3.02
N TRP A 98 -15.21 -4.19 2.17
CA TRP A 98 -14.58 -2.89 1.94
C TRP A 98 -14.64 -1.91 3.13
N LYS A 99 -15.50 -2.14 4.12
CA LYS A 99 -15.41 -1.40 5.39
C LYS A 99 -14.16 -1.79 6.19
N GLY A 100 -13.71 -3.04 6.05
CA GLY A 100 -12.51 -3.54 6.72
C GLY A 100 -11.20 -3.29 5.98
N ILE A 101 -11.24 -3.16 4.65
CA ILE A 101 -10.07 -2.93 3.81
C ILE A 101 -10.31 -1.73 2.88
N GLN A 102 -9.32 -0.83 2.83
CA GLN A 102 -9.34 0.33 1.95
C GLN A 102 -8.03 0.42 1.17
N ALA A 103 -8.02 1.23 0.11
CA ALA A 103 -6.82 1.39 -0.71
C ALA A 103 -6.48 2.85 -0.98
N ILE A 104 -5.17 3.10 -1.12
CA ILE A 104 -4.57 4.25 -1.76
C ILE A 104 -3.90 3.72 -3.03
N PHE A 105 -4.27 4.27 -4.19
CA PHE A 105 -3.71 3.89 -5.48
C PHE A 105 -2.65 4.88 -5.95
N GLN A 106 -1.82 4.45 -6.88
CA GLN A 106 -0.72 5.21 -7.48
C GLN A 106 -1.17 6.56 -8.03
N ASP A 107 -2.27 6.60 -8.79
CA ASP A 107 -2.87 7.84 -9.27
C ASP A 107 -3.96 8.32 -8.31
N PRO A 108 -3.71 9.41 -7.56
CA PRO A 108 -4.69 9.94 -6.62
C PRO A 108 -5.95 10.47 -7.31
N PHE A 109 -5.85 10.99 -8.53
CA PHE A 109 -7.00 11.57 -9.24
C PHE A 109 -7.96 10.51 -9.72
N SER A 110 -7.48 9.33 -10.13
CA SER A 110 -8.32 8.22 -10.58
C SER A 110 -9.26 7.67 -9.49
N SER A 111 -8.94 7.97 -8.22
CA SER A 111 -9.73 7.53 -7.06
C SER A 111 -10.91 8.46 -6.74
N TYR A 112 -11.04 9.58 -7.43
CA TYR A 112 -12.06 10.59 -7.17
C TYR A 112 -12.97 10.81 -8.37
N ASN A 113 -14.25 11.02 -8.08
CA ASN A 113 -15.15 11.57 -9.08
C ASN A 113 -14.91 13.08 -9.19
N VAL A 114 -14.44 13.53 -10.36
CA VAL A 114 -14.08 14.93 -10.64
C VAL A 114 -15.24 15.91 -10.48
N PHE A 115 -16.47 15.43 -10.50
CA PHE A 115 -17.69 16.24 -10.33
C PHE A 115 -18.14 16.37 -8.87
N HIS A 116 -17.46 15.69 -7.93
CA HIS A 116 -17.78 15.78 -6.51
C HIS A 116 -16.79 16.71 -5.80
N LYS A 117 -17.33 17.61 -4.99
CA LYS A 117 -16.52 18.50 -4.15
C LYS A 117 -15.81 17.71 -3.05
N ILE A 118 -14.65 18.20 -2.62
CA ILE A 118 -13.81 17.55 -1.61
C ILE A 118 -14.53 17.39 -0.28
N ASP A 119 -15.24 18.42 0.17
CA ASP A 119 -16.04 18.36 1.42
C ASP A 119 -17.14 17.30 1.34
N SER A 120 -17.77 17.10 0.18
CA SER A 120 -18.75 16.02 -0.02
C SER A 120 -18.10 14.66 0.08
N VAL A 121 -16.91 14.46 -0.50
CA VAL A 121 -16.18 13.20 -0.43
C VAL A 121 -15.77 12.85 1.00
N LEU A 122 -15.28 13.83 1.77
CA LEU A 122 -14.94 13.63 3.18
C LEU A 122 -16.19 13.34 4.03
N LEU A 123 -17.30 14.02 3.76
CA LEU A 123 -18.57 13.78 4.41
C LEU A 123 -19.10 12.36 4.15
N ASP A 124 -18.93 11.85 2.93
CA ASP A 124 -19.32 10.49 2.58
C ASP A 124 -18.51 9.45 3.37
N CYS A 125 -17.23 9.70 3.61
CA CYS A 125 -16.41 8.82 4.49
C CYS A 125 -16.99 8.72 5.90
N ILE A 126 -17.39 9.84 6.49
CA ILE A 126 -18.04 9.89 7.81
C ILE A 126 -19.37 9.12 7.79
N ASN A 127 -20.19 9.34 6.75
CA ASN A 127 -21.48 8.68 6.60
C ASN A 127 -21.35 7.16 6.42
N MET A 128 -20.36 6.70 5.65
CA MET A 128 -20.06 5.28 5.44
C MET A 128 -19.64 4.56 6.73
N ARG A 129 -18.97 5.27 7.63
CA ARG A 129 -18.58 4.77 8.94
C ARG A 129 -19.71 4.77 9.97
N GLY A 130 -20.90 5.20 9.61
CA GLY A 130 -22.07 5.26 10.48
C GLY A 130 -22.35 6.65 11.07
N GLY A 131 -21.61 7.66 10.68
CA GLY A 131 -21.77 9.05 11.17
C GLY A 131 -22.91 9.83 10.51
N LYS A 132 -23.82 9.16 9.80
CA LYS A 132 -24.92 9.84 9.06
C LYS A 132 -25.77 10.72 9.94
N HIS A 133 -26.02 10.30 11.20
CA HIS A 133 -26.86 11.00 12.16
C HIS A 133 -26.11 11.99 13.04
N LEU A 134 -24.81 12.16 12.86
CA LEU A 134 -24.02 13.13 13.62
C LEU A 134 -24.43 14.57 13.27
N PRO A 135 -24.40 15.50 14.26
CA PRO A 135 -24.58 16.93 14.02
C PRO A 135 -23.58 17.47 12.98
N LYS A 136 -23.99 18.52 12.27
CA LYS A 136 -23.15 19.14 11.22
C LYS A 136 -21.82 19.64 11.79
N GLU A 137 -21.84 20.24 12.95
CA GLU A 137 -20.67 20.77 13.66
C GLU A 137 -19.66 19.65 13.94
N LYS A 138 -20.14 18.49 14.40
CA LYS A 138 -19.27 17.32 14.68
C LYS A 138 -18.65 16.76 13.40
N LYS A 139 -19.38 16.74 12.29
CA LYS A 139 -18.84 16.32 10.99
C LYS A 139 -17.77 17.29 10.49
N ILE A 140 -17.96 18.60 10.67
CA ILE A 140 -16.97 19.62 10.32
C ILE A 140 -15.71 19.45 11.17
N GLU A 141 -15.86 19.23 12.48
CA GLU A 141 -14.75 18.96 13.39
C GLU A 141 -13.94 17.75 12.93
N MET A 142 -14.59 16.61 12.63
CA MET A 142 -13.93 15.40 12.13
C MET A 142 -13.18 15.63 10.79
N MET A 143 -13.79 16.37 9.87
CA MET A 143 -13.14 16.70 8.59
C MET A 143 -11.92 17.62 8.81
N THR A 144 -12.04 18.58 9.72
CA THR A 144 -10.93 19.48 10.08
C THR A 144 -9.79 18.72 10.73
N GLU A 145 -10.08 17.81 11.66
CA GLU A 145 -9.09 16.93 12.30
C GLU A 145 -8.37 16.07 11.26
N ALA A 146 -9.12 15.41 10.37
CA ALA A 146 -8.55 14.57 9.32
C ALA A 146 -7.65 15.36 8.35
N CYS A 147 -8.04 16.57 7.97
CA CYS A 147 -7.21 17.43 7.13
C CYS A 147 -5.96 17.91 7.88
N SER A 148 -6.09 18.28 9.16
CA SER A 148 -4.96 18.71 9.99
C SER A 148 -3.94 17.59 10.18
N PHE A 149 -4.39 16.33 10.35
CA PHE A 149 -3.52 15.15 10.43
C PHE A 149 -2.54 15.05 9.24
N VAL A 150 -2.99 15.45 8.05
CA VAL A 150 -2.19 15.42 6.81
C VAL A 150 -1.62 16.79 6.41
N ASN A 151 -1.53 17.73 7.33
CA ASN A 151 -1.05 19.09 7.10
C ASN A 151 -1.82 19.82 5.97
N LEU A 152 -3.13 19.63 5.92
CA LEU A 152 -4.06 20.39 5.06
C LEU A 152 -5.02 21.21 5.92
N LYS A 153 -5.45 22.37 5.42
CA LYS A 153 -6.47 23.17 6.07
C LYS A 153 -7.82 22.91 5.43
N PHE A 154 -8.76 22.34 6.18
CA PHE A 154 -10.10 22.01 5.67
C PHE A 154 -10.80 23.23 5.05
N ALA A 155 -10.67 24.41 5.67
CA ALA A 155 -11.27 25.65 5.14
C ALA A 155 -10.81 26.00 3.71
N GLU A 156 -9.57 25.67 3.36
CA GLU A 156 -9.01 25.90 2.02
C GLU A 156 -9.49 24.87 0.99
N LEU A 157 -10.02 23.73 1.45
CA LEU A 157 -10.52 22.62 0.61
C LEU A 157 -12.04 22.68 0.41
N THR A 158 -12.75 23.43 1.25
CA THR A 158 -14.21 23.56 1.19
C THR A 158 -14.64 24.14 -0.16
N ASN A 159 -15.63 23.51 -0.78
CA ASN A 159 -16.15 23.83 -2.12
C ASN A 159 -15.20 23.60 -3.30
N LYS A 160 -13.96 23.13 -3.10
CA LYS A 160 -13.05 22.78 -4.20
C LYS A 160 -13.37 21.42 -4.81
N TYR A 161 -13.00 21.27 -6.06
CA TYR A 161 -13.03 20.02 -6.81
C TYR A 161 -11.63 19.40 -6.86
N PRO A 162 -11.51 18.08 -7.14
CA PRO A 162 -10.21 17.38 -7.22
C PRO A 162 -9.21 18.07 -8.16
N PHE A 163 -9.63 18.54 -9.31
CA PHE A 163 -8.77 19.18 -10.31
C PHE A 163 -8.20 20.55 -9.89
N GLU A 164 -8.72 21.14 -8.81
CA GLU A 164 -8.20 22.40 -8.24
C GLU A 164 -7.09 22.17 -7.21
N LEU A 165 -6.71 20.90 -6.96
CA LEU A 165 -5.68 20.53 -6.01
C LEU A 165 -4.41 20.05 -6.71
N SER A 166 -3.25 20.30 -6.10
CA SER A 166 -1.99 19.70 -6.55
C SER A 166 -1.95 18.19 -6.28
N GLY A 167 -1.11 17.45 -7.01
CA GLY A 167 -0.93 16.01 -6.80
C GLY A 167 -0.59 15.66 -5.35
N GLY A 168 0.31 16.42 -4.72
CA GLY A 168 0.66 16.21 -3.30
C GLY A 168 -0.49 16.53 -2.32
N GLN A 169 -1.35 17.50 -2.63
CA GLN A 169 -2.58 17.75 -1.85
C GLN A 169 -3.56 16.59 -2.00
N MET A 170 -3.74 16.08 -3.22
CA MET A 170 -4.61 14.93 -3.49
C MET A 170 -4.12 13.68 -2.78
N GLN A 171 -2.80 13.42 -2.80
CA GLN A 171 -2.21 12.27 -2.10
C GLN A 171 -2.46 12.36 -0.59
N ARG A 172 -2.21 13.50 0.03
CA ARG A 172 -2.50 13.74 1.44
C ARG A 172 -4.00 13.63 1.75
N LEU A 173 -4.85 14.08 0.86
CA LEU A 173 -6.30 13.95 1.01
C LEU A 173 -6.76 12.48 1.00
N MET A 174 -6.09 11.60 0.21
CA MET A 174 -6.37 10.16 0.26
C MET A 174 -6.07 9.59 1.64
N ILE A 175 -4.99 10.01 2.29
CA ILE A 175 -4.67 9.60 3.67
C ILE A 175 -5.70 10.15 4.67
N ALA A 176 -6.13 11.42 4.51
CA ALA A 176 -7.21 12.00 5.33
C ALA A 176 -8.53 11.21 5.23
N ARG A 177 -8.86 10.69 4.04
CA ARG A 177 -10.00 9.77 3.86
C ARG A 177 -9.84 8.49 4.67
N ILE A 178 -8.65 7.87 4.65
CA ILE A 178 -8.36 6.67 5.42
C ILE A 178 -8.47 6.95 6.92
N PHE A 179 -7.96 8.10 7.37
CA PHE A 179 -8.11 8.56 8.76
C PHE A 179 -9.59 8.65 9.20
N LEU A 180 -10.48 9.13 8.33
CA LEU A 180 -11.93 9.17 8.60
C LEU A 180 -12.58 7.79 8.57
N LEU A 181 -12.21 6.95 7.61
CA LEU A 181 -12.80 5.61 7.43
C LEU A 181 -12.35 4.62 8.49
N LYS A 182 -11.11 4.74 9.00
CA LYS A 182 -10.49 3.84 10.00
C LYS A 182 -10.68 2.36 9.65
N PRO A 183 -10.24 1.91 8.46
CA PRO A 183 -10.30 0.50 8.10
C PRO A 183 -9.38 -0.33 9.00
N LYS A 184 -9.52 -1.65 8.96
CA LYS A 184 -8.57 -2.57 9.63
C LYS A 184 -7.31 -2.79 8.81
N ILE A 185 -7.42 -2.73 7.48
CA ILE A 185 -6.33 -2.90 6.54
C ILE A 185 -6.32 -1.74 5.56
N LEU A 186 -5.15 -1.15 5.37
CA LEU A 186 -4.86 -0.21 4.30
C LEU A 186 -3.93 -0.88 3.29
N LEU A 187 -4.33 -0.92 2.02
CA LEU A 187 -3.46 -1.31 0.92
C LEU A 187 -3.00 -0.04 0.21
N ALA A 188 -1.72 0.25 0.23
CA ALA A 188 -1.09 1.40 -0.42
C ALA A 188 -0.28 0.93 -1.64
N ASP A 189 -0.84 1.08 -2.84
CA ASP A 189 -0.25 0.63 -4.10
C ASP A 189 0.51 1.78 -4.75
N GLU A 190 1.84 1.77 -4.63
CA GLU A 190 2.78 2.79 -5.08
C GLU A 190 2.38 4.24 -4.68
N PRO A 191 2.06 4.51 -3.41
CA PRO A 191 1.47 5.78 -3.01
C PRO A 191 2.42 6.99 -3.12
N THR A 192 3.69 6.76 -3.44
CA THR A 192 4.72 7.81 -3.52
C THR A 192 5.32 7.98 -4.92
N SER A 193 4.87 7.22 -5.93
CA SER A 193 5.49 7.20 -7.26
C SER A 193 5.29 8.50 -8.06
N MET A 194 4.23 9.27 -7.78
CA MET A 194 3.89 10.51 -8.50
C MET A 194 4.24 11.79 -7.74
N ILE A 195 5.08 11.70 -6.70
CA ILE A 195 5.46 12.84 -5.88
C ILE A 195 6.98 12.99 -5.82
N ASP A 196 7.43 14.24 -5.60
CA ASP A 196 8.84 14.57 -5.46
C ASP A 196 9.48 13.89 -4.23
N ALA A 197 10.81 13.73 -4.26
CA ALA A 197 11.56 13.01 -3.25
C ALA A 197 11.37 13.58 -1.82
N CYS A 198 11.26 14.90 -1.68
CA CYS A 198 11.07 15.55 -0.37
C CYS A 198 9.69 15.22 0.22
N SER A 199 8.68 15.17 -0.63
CA SER A 199 7.30 14.86 -0.22
C SER A 199 7.09 13.37 0.06
N ARG A 200 7.91 12.46 -0.50
CA ARG A 200 7.82 11.01 -0.25
C ARG A 200 7.96 10.68 1.22
N ALA A 201 9.03 11.18 1.89
CA ALA A 201 9.26 10.96 3.31
C ALA A 201 8.05 11.39 4.15
N THR A 202 7.49 12.57 3.86
CA THR A 202 6.29 13.08 4.55
C THR A 202 5.09 12.14 4.43
N ILE A 203 4.86 11.55 3.25
CA ILE A 203 3.77 10.59 3.04
C ILE A 203 4.02 9.29 3.83
N LEU A 204 5.26 8.80 3.84
CA LEU A 204 5.62 7.61 4.61
C LEU A 204 5.43 7.82 6.11
N ASP A 205 5.88 8.96 6.65
CA ASP A 205 5.68 9.33 8.05
C ASP A 205 4.19 9.43 8.41
N MET A 206 3.35 9.98 7.51
CA MET A 206 1.91 10.01 7.69
C MET A 206 1.29 8.61 7.72
N LEU A 207 1.77 7.67 6.90
CA LEU A 207 1.30 6.28 6.91
C LEU A 207 1.71 5.55 8.18
N LEU A 208 2.96 5.73 8.65
CA LEU A 208 3.42 5.19 9.93
C LEU A 208 2.59 5.73 11.09
N LYS A 209 2.42 7.05 11.16
CA LYS A 209 1.61 7.71 12.18
C LYS A 209 0.16 7.21 12.14
N LEU A 210 -0.42 7.04 10.96
CA LEU A 210 -1.78 6.53 10.78
C LEU A 210 -1.90 5.10 11.32
N ARG A 211 -0.92 4.22 11.03
CA ARG A 211 -0.86 2.86 11.60
C ARG A 211 -0.80 2.92 13.12
N ASP A 212 0.12 3.68 13.68
CA ASP A 212 0.36 3.73 15.12
C ASP A 212 -0.84 4.30 15.90
N GLU A 213 -1.52 5.32 15.36
CA GLU A 213 -2.70 5.91 16.01
C GLU A 213 -3.96 5.05 15.89
N THR A 214 -4.08 4.23 14.86
CA THR A 214 -5.32 3.49 14.59
C THR A 214 -5.21 1.99 14.81
N GLY A 215 -3.98 1.45 14.90
CA GLY A 215 -3.70 0.01 14.99
C GLY A 215 -4.06 -0.74 13.70
N MET A 216 -4.17 -0.05 12.54
CA MET A 216 -4.45 -0.72 11.27
C MET A 216 -3.22 -1.43 10.74
N THR A 217 -3.43 -2.52 10.00
CA THR A 217 -2.39 -3.15 9.19
C THR A 217 -2.21 -2.38 7.90
N VAL A 218 -0.95 -2.13 7.51
CA VAL A 218 -0.63 -1.48 6.23
C VAL A 218 0.07 -2.48 5.31
N ILE A 219 -0.46 -2.66 4.10
CA ILE A 219 0.17 -3.42 3.02
C ILE A 219 0.68 -2.41 2.01
N PHE A 220 1.98 -2.20 1.97
CA PHE A 220 2.64 -1.21 1.13
C PHE A 220 3.27 -1.88 -0.08
N ILE A 221 2.84 -1.50 -1.28
CA ILE A 221 3.36 -2.04 -2.52
C ILE A 221 4.27 -1.00 -3.16
N THR A 222 5.50 -1.42 -3.49
CA THR A 222 6.49 -0.54 -4.08
C THR A 222 7.46 -1.34 -4.98
N HIS A 223 8.14 -0.65 -5.87
CA HIS A 223 9.33 -1.17 -6.56
C HIS A 223 10.63 -0.71 -5.89
N ASP A 224 10.56 0.18 -4.91
CA ASP A 224 11.70 0.74 -4.19
C ASP A 224 11.95 -0.02 -2.88
N ILE A 225 12.99 -0.87 -2.90
CA ILE A 225 13.36 -1.70 -1.74
C ILE A 225 13.91 -0.84 -0.58
N GLY A 226 14.50 0.32 -0.87
CA GLY A 226 14.98 1.25 0.16
C GLY A 226 13.82 1.86 0.96
N LEU A 227 12.73 2.24 0.29
CA LEU A 227 11.51 2.70 0.97
C LEU A 227 10.88 1.58 1.82
N ALA A 228 10.85 0.35 1.29
CA ALA A 228 10.34 -0.79 2.02
C ALA A 228 11.14 -1.06 3.30
N TYR A 229 12.47 -0.99 3.24
CA TYR A 229 13.33 -1.13 4.41
C TYR A 229 13.06 -0.06 5.47
N TYR A 230 12.86 1.17 5.05
CA TYR A 230 12.63 2.29 5.96
C TYR A 230 11.34 2.17 6.78
N ILE A 231 10.26 1.62 6.18
CA ILE A 231 8.90 1.75 6.72
C ILE A 231 8.31 0.45 7.27
N SER A 232 8.86 -0.72 6.87
CA SER A 232 8.18 -2.01 7.10
C SER A 232 8.68 -2.76 8.32
N ASP A 233 7.80 -3.55 8.90
CA ASP A 233 8.14 -4.57 9.89
C ASP A 233 8.55 -5.88 9.16
N SER A 234 7.87 -6.22 8.03
CA SER A 234 8.19 -7.36 7.18
C SER A 234 8.15 -7.02 5.70
N VAL A 235 8.92 -7.77 4.90
CA VAL A 235 9.09 -7.56 3.46
C VAL A 235 8.86 -8.87 2.72
N TYR A 236 8.07 -8.83 1.65
CA TYR A 236 7.82 -9.90 0.70
C TYR A 236 8.38 -9.49 -0.66
N ILE A 237 9.32 -10.25 -1.20
CA ILE A 237 9.92 -9.98 -2.52
C ILE A 237 9.18 -10.79 -3.57
N MET A 238 8.64 -10.11 -4.58
CA MET A 238 7.83 -10.71 -5.63
C MET A 238 8.52 -10.65 -6.98
N GLU A 239 8.78 -11.82 -7.58
CA GLU A 239 9.33 -12.00 -8.91
C GLU A 239 8.48 -12.96 -9.73
N HIS A 240 8.15 -12.60 -10.97
CA HIS A 240 7.39 -13.46 -11.92
C HIS A 240 6.12 -14.12 -11.32
N GLY A 241 5.38 -13.39 -10.51
CA GLY A 241 4.15 -13.85 -9.89
C GLY A 241 4.31 -14.64 -8.61
N LYS A 242 5.53 -14.85 -8.11
CA LYS A 242 5.85 -15.64 -6.91
C LYS A 242 6.49 -14.78 -5.84
N PHE A 243 6.29 -15.14 -4.59
CA PHE A 243 7.15 -14.66 -3.51
C PHE A 243 8.42 -15.51 -3.49
N VAL A 244 9.56 -14.88 -3.80
CA VAL A 244 10.87 -15.56 -3.85
C VAL A 244 11.62 -15.47 -2.54
N GLU A 245 11.27 -14.48 -1.71
CA GLU A 245 11.82 -14.29 -0.38
C GLU A 245 10.85 -13.48 0.49
N PHE A 246 10.81 -13.77 1.79
CA PHE A 246 10.06 -12.99 2.77
C PHE A 246 10.64 -13.13 4.17
N GLY A 247 10.41 -12.13 5.00
CA GLY A 247 10.89 -12.12 6.39
C GLY A 247 10.81 -10.73 7.01
N THR A 248 11.43 -10.58 8.17
CA THR A 248 11.62 -9.25 8.76
C THR A 248 12.45 -8.38 7.81
N GLN A 249 12.25 -7.06 7.88
CA GLN A 249 12.99 -6.12 7.05
C GLN A 249 14.51 -6.34 7.14
N ASP A 250 15.04 -6.55 8.36
CA ASP A 250 16.48 -6.76 8.56
C ASP A 250 16.98 -8.06 7.91
N LYS A 251 16.22 -9.17 8.05
CA LYS A 251 16.58 -10.45 7.42
C LYS A 251 16.67 -10.28 5.89
N VAL A 252 15.65 -9.73 5.27
CA VAL A 252 15.59 -9.61 3.80
C VAL A 252 16.65 -8.64 3.27
N MET A 253 16.97 -7.57 4.01
CA MET A 253 17.89 -6.53 3.54
C MET A 253 19.36 -6.82 3.87
N LEU A 254 19.64 -7.40 5.04
CA LEU A 254 21.02 -7.59 5.50
C LEU A 254 21.53 -9.01 5.19
N GLU A 255 20.63 -10.00 5.12
CA GLU A 255 20.96 -11.41 4.88
C GLU A 255 20.12 -11.99 3.72
N PRO A 256 20.08 -11.34 2.53
CA PRO A 256 19.27 -11.82 1.42
C PRO A 256 19.72 -13.20 0.94
N GLU A 257 18.77 -14.11 0.75
CA GLU A 257 19.03 -15.46 0.28
C GLU A 257 18.82 -15.58 -1.24
N ALA A 258 17.68 -15.06 -1.76
CA ALA A 258 17.33 -15.17 -3.15
C ALA A 258 18.25 -14.32 -4.05
N PRO A 259 18.70 -14.85 -5.21
CA PRO A 259 19.52 -14.10 -6.16
C PRO A 259 18.87 -12.80 -6.64
N TYR A 260 17.54 -12.84 -6.81
CA TYR A 260 16.77 -11.66 -7.23
C TYR A 260 16.78 -10.56 -6.16
N THR A 261 16.61 -10.92 -4.88
CA THR A 261 16.70 -9.96 -3.76
C THR A 261 18.08 -9.30 -3.71
N LYS A 262 19.15 -10.10 -3.85
CA LYS A 262 20.53 -9.59 -3.88
C LYS A 262 20.73 -8.58 -4.99
N ARG A 263 20.18 -8.84 -6.20
CA ARG A 263 20.22 -7.91 -7.33
C ARG A 263 19.45 -6.63 -7.00
N LEU A 264 18.21 -6.72 -6.52
CA LEU A 264 17.41 -5.54 -6.15
C LEU A 264 18.12 -4.64 -5.13
N ILE A 265 18.82 -5.24 -4.15
CA ILE A 265 19.57 -4.49 -3.15
C ILE A 265 20.81 -3.84 -3.75
N SER A 266 21.52 -4.55 -4.66
CA SER A 266 22.70 -4.01 -5.32
C SER A 266 22.39 -2.83 -6.24
N ASP A 267 21.19 -2.78 -6.79
CA ASP A 267 20.73 -1.71 -7.67
C ASP A 267 20.34 -0.42 -6.92
N VAL A 268 20.27 -0.48 -5.56
CA VAL A 268 20.05 0.73 -4.75
C VAL A 268 21.31 1.58 -4.74
N PRO A 269 21.26 2.87 -5.19
CA PRO A 269 22.42 3.74 -5.19
C PRO A 269 22.99 3.93 -3.78
N LYS A 270 24.23 3.55 -3.57
CA LYS A 270 24.95 3.78 -2.31
C LYS A 270 25.59 5.17 -2.35
N ILE A 271 25.25 6.03 -1.37
CA ILE A 271 25.68 7.44 -1.33
C ILE A 271 27.20 7.61 -1.24
N HIS A 272 27.94 6.55 -0.88
CA HIS A 272 29.41 6.62 -0.65
C HIS A 272 30.25 5.78 -1.63
N GLU A 273 29.64 5.10 -2.61
CA GLU A 273 30.39 4.38 -3.64
C GLU A 273 30.39 5.20 -4.94
N PRO A 274 31.55 5.43 -5.57
CA PRO A 274 31.59 6.08 -6.89
C PRO A 274 30.83 5.19 -7.88
N TRP A 275 30.01 5.80 -8.71
CA TRP A 275 29.26 5.11 -9.76
C TRP A 275 30.26 4.46 -10.72
N ASP A 276 30.19 3.15 -10.86
CA ASP A 276 30.92 2.43 -11.90
C ASP A 276 30.19 2.61 -13.24
N LEU A 277 30.66 3.59 -14.01
CA LEU A 277 30.10 3.90 -15.35
C LEU A 277 30.56 2.92 -16.44
N SER A 278 31.42 1.95 -16.12
CA SER A 278 31.96 1.01 -17.10
C SER A 278 30.92 0.08 -17.71
N THR A 279 29.77 -0.09 -17.04
CA THR A 279 28.64 -0.90 -17.54
C THR A 279 27.71 -0.12 -18.49
N VAL A 280 27.79 1.21 -18.57
CA VAL A 280 26.91 2.05 -19.41
C VAL A 280 27.36 2.02 -20.87
N ASP A 281 28.66 1.85 -21.11
CA ASP A 281 29.22 1.85 -22.48
C ASP A 281 28.90 0.58 -23.30
N LEU A 282 28.48 -0.52 -22.63
CA LEU A 282 28.14 -1.77 -23.33
C LEU A 282 26.76 -1.74 -24.01
N LEU A 283 25.85 -0.86 -23.58
CA LEU A 283 24.51 -0.74 -24.18
C LEU A 283 24.46 0.19 -25.41
N GLN A 284 25.54 0.93 -25.72
CA GLN A 284 25.61 1.81 -26.90
C GLN A 284 26.25 1.14 -28.10
N GLN A 285 26.78 -0.10 -27.98
CA GLN A 285 27.43 -0.82 -29.09
C GLN A 285 26.52 -1.85 -29.78
N GLU A 286 25.26 -1.99 -29.36
CA GLU A 286 24.25 -2.89 -29.98
C GLU A 286 23.09 -2.15 -30.67
N GLN A 287 23.34 -0.93 -31.23
CA GLN A 287 22.40 -0.26 -32.13
C GLN A 287 22.99 -0.09 -33.52
#